data_b4db8d7b388a82bb31d16833630b34e7
#
_entry.id   b4db8d7b388a82bb31d16833630b34e7
#
_cell.length_a   1.000
_cell.length_b   1.000
_cell.length_c   1.000
_cell.angle_alpha   90.00
_cell.angle_beta   90.00
_cell.angle_gamma   90.00
#
_symmetry.space_group_name_H-M   'P 1'
#
loop_
_entity.id
_entity.type
_entity.pdbx_description
1 polymer ?
#
loop_
_entity_poly.entity_id
_entity_poly.type
_entity_poly.pdbx_seq_one_letter_code
_entity_poly.pdbx_strand_id
1 'polypeptide(L)'
;MGANPKGNANGTIPAYSGTMLGVPKWVSYKGSGTFYPGAYPDEKPLFVITSKNFREYEAHLSEGQIALFKMYPDTFRMPVYPSKRDTRYNNFTQSNTRINATQAELLPNGTGIANAFGGVPFPIPQNGEELAYNNQYAPNLFATTGEIAAGTVFDDGGISIETRVEDRYFEYFDESVKREDYSDLAARVVITWTGPAREKGKVVLVHEYSNLGKSPRNAWQYLPGNRRVRRAPTISYDYPDGPGGLRTVDDALVFNGATDRFTWKMEGMREMFVPYNNNELDNPKHSYKKLLTLHHLNPEVMRYELHRCWVLLGELKPGKRHLYGKRRLFMDEDSWAGLLSDNYDLNGVLMRTNMRSLVNLYDLPGMGPRVEVYHDLNKKAYQAVNLINEEKGPPERVNKSVWGEDYFSPTNLRKMGKR
;
A
#
# COMPACT_ATOMS: atom_id res chain seq x y z
N MET A 1 14.80 -11.53 -5.75
CA MET A 1 13.36 -11.68 -5.54
C MET A 1 12.56 -11.81 -6.85
N GLY A 2 13.16 -12.26 -7.94
CA GLY A 2 12.52 -12.37 -9.27
C GLY A 2 12.70 -11.16 -10.18
N ALA A 3 13.22 -10.04 -9.67
CA ALA A 3 13.51 -8.86 -10.45
C ALA A 3 14.67 -9.06 -11.46
N ASN A 4 14.65 -8.30 -12.54
CA ASN A 4 15.77 -8.25 -13.46
C ASN A 4 16.96 -7.50 -12.82
N PRO A 5 18.11 -8.14 -12.59
CA PRO A 5 19.24 -7.48 -11.94
C PRO A 5 19.91 -6.39 -12.79
N LYS A 6 19.71 -6.38 -14.11
CA LYS A 6 20.33 -5.41 -15.01
C LYS A 6 19.64 -4.04 -14.92
N GLY A 7 20.41 -2.99 -15.11
CA GLY A 7 19.88 -1.64 -15.37
C GLY A 7 19.18 -1.56 -16.74
N ASN A 8 18.63 -0.39 -17.06
CA ASN A 8 18.13 -0.14 -18.41
C ASN A 8 19.24 0.34 -19.36
N ALA A 9 18.95 0.38 -20.65
CA ALA A 9 19.95 0.63 -21.69
C ALA A 9 20.59 2.03 -21.61
N ASN A 10 19.82 3.04 -21.14
CA ASN A 10 20.30 4.41 -21.06
C ASN A 10 20.90 4.79 -19.68
N GLY A 11 20.94 3.82 -18.74
CA GLY A 11 21.54 4.01 -17.41
C GLY A 11 20.69 4.81 -16.42
N THR A 12 19.46 5.21 -16.76
CA THR A 12 18.58 5.95 -15.86
C THR A 12 17.99 5.07 -14.74
N ILE A 13 17.89 3.76 -14.97
CA ILE A 13 17.62 2.76 -13.95
C ILE A 13 18.90 1.96 -13.75
N PRO A 14 19.55 2.02 -12.57
CA PRO A 14 20.80 1.32 -12.33
C PRO A 14 20.60 -0.20 -12.23
N ALA A 15 21.68 -0.96 -12.33
CA ALA A 15 21.67 -2.36 -11.98
C ALA A 15 21.33 -2.52 -10.49
N TYR A 16 20.59 -3.60 -10.15
CA TYR A 16 20.30 -3.93 -8.76
C TYR A 16 21.59 -4.30 -8.02
N SER A 17 21.93 -3.56 -6.98
CA SER A 17 23.13 -3.81 -6.17
C SER A 17 22.83 -4.64 -4.92
N GLY A 18 21.67 -4.45 -4.29
CA GLY A 18 21.30 -5.14 -3.06
C GLY A 18 22.29 -4.91 -1.90
N THR A 19 23.00 -3.81 -1.90
CA THR A 19 24.08 -3.52 -0.92
C THR A 19 23.53 -3.02 0.41
N MET A 20 22.30 -2.50 0.43
CA MET A 20 21.67 -1.95 1.62
C MET A 20 20.79 -2.98 2.31
N LEU A 21 21.27 -3.55 3.40
CA LEU A 21 20.53 -4.43 4.30
C LEU A 21 20.43 -3.75 5.68
N GLY A 22 19.22 -3.33 6.06
CA GLY A 22 19.01 -2.58 7.30
C GLY A 22 19.46 -1.12 7.23
N VAL A 23 19.89 -0.57 8.35
CA VAL A 23 20.26 0.85 8.47
C VAL A 23 21.61 1.13 7.83
N PRO A 24 21.71 2.03 6.84
CA PRO A 24 23.00 2.46 6.32
C PRO A 24 23.84 3.18 7.38
N LYS A 25 25.16 3.04 7.33
CA LYS A 25 26.10 3.62 8.34
C LYS A 25 26.00 5.15 8.48
N TRP A 26 25.56 5.83 7.44
CA TRP A 26 25.42 7.30 7.41
C TRP A 26 24.03 7.78 7.85
N VAL A 27 23.10 6.87 8.13
CA VAL A 27 21.74 7.19 8.55
C VAL A 27 21.62 7.07 10.08
N SER A 28 21.19 8.15 10.71
CA SER A 28 20.90 8.15 12.16
C SER A 28 19.48 7.71 12.43
N TYR A 29 19.25 6.40 12.44
CA TYR A 29 17.97 5.80 12.83
C TYR A 29 17.97 5.40 14.30
N LYS A 30 16.95 5.82 15.05
CA LYS A 30 16.85 5.61 16.50
C LYS A 30 16.13 4.33 16.92
N GLY A 31 15.73 3.51 15.96
CA GLY A 31 15.04 2.24 16.19
C GLY A 31 13.53 2.31 16.01
N SER A 32 12.91 1.12 16.10
CA SER A 32 11.48 0.91 15.92
C SER A 32 10.64 1.89 16.74
N GLY A 33 9.62 2.45 16.14
CA GLY A 33 8.78 3.47 16.74
C GLY A 33 9.28 4.90 16.59
N THR A 34 10.31 5.11 15.76
CA THR A 34 10.77 6.45 15.41
C THR A 34 10.66 6.68 13.90
N PHE A 35 10.77 7.94 13.49
CA PHE A 35 10.81 8.32 12.08
C PHE A 35 11.92 7.57 11.33
N TYR A 36 11.62 7.09 10.13
CA TYR A 36 12.58 6.46 9.21
C TYR A 36 13.28 7.54 8.37
N PRO A 37 14.50 7.98 8.73
CA PRO A 37 15.21 8.98 7.94
C PRO A 37 15.54 8.44 6.55
N GLY A 38 15.47 9.30 5.53
CA GLY A 38 15.85 8.92 4.17
C GLY A 38 17.34 8.58 4.06
N ALA A 39 17.67 7.61 3.23
CA ALA A 39 19.04 7.20 2.99
C ALA A 39 19.83 8.21 2.10
N TYR A 40 19.12 9.16 1.46
CA TYR A 40 19.71 10.08 0.48
C TYR A 40 19.34 11.55 0.78
N PRO A 41 19.70 12.09 1.97
CA PRO A 41 19.20 13.39 2.43
C PRO A 41 19.69 14.58 1.60
N ASP A 42 20.87 14.47 0.96
CA ASP A 42 21.50 15.55 0.22
C ASP A 42 21.19 15.55 -1.27
N GLU A 43 20.42 14.56 -1.75
CA GLU A 43 20.06 14.50 -3.16
C GLU A 43 19.09 15.61 -3.54
N LYS A 44 19.30 16.15 -4.73
CA LYS A 44 18.41 17.11 -5.38
C LYS A 44 17.69 16.45 -6.55
N PRO A 45 16.50 16.92 -6.93
CA PRO A 45 15.85 16.43 -8.12
C PRO A 45 16.72 16.69 -9.35
N LEU A 46 16.78 15.71 -10.24
CA LEU A 46 17.42 15.82 -11.55
C LEU A 46 16.67 16.82 -12.44
N PHE A 47 15.36 16.77 -12.37
CA PHE A 47 14.41 17.65 -13.05
C PHE A 47 13.04 17.58 -12.38
N VAL A 48 12.15 18.47 -12.80
CA VAL A 48 10.76 18.49 -12.33
C VAL A 48 9.82 18.37 -13.52
N ILE A 49 8.92 17.38 -13.47
CA ILE A 49 7.84 17.23 -14.44
C ILE A 49 6.69 18.16 -14.01
N THR A 50 6.18 18.92 -14.97
CA THR A 50 5.12 19.91 -14.79
C THR A 50 4.12 19.82 -15.97
N SER A 51 3.04 20.59 -15.92
CA SER A 51 2.10 20.73 -17.04
C SER A 51 2.74 21.17 -18.35
N LYS A 52 3.91 21.83 -18.28
CA LYS A 52 4.62 22.36 -19.47
C LYS A 52 5.43 21.31 -20.22
N ASN A 53 5.93 20.29 -19.52
CA ASN A 53 6.85 19.30 -20.11
C ASN A 53 6.42 17.84 -19.91
N PHE A 54 5.29 17.53 -19.25
CA PHE A 54 4.89 16.13 -18.99
C PHE A 54 4.74 15.29 -20.26
N ARG A 55 4.44 15.90 -21.39
CA ARG A 55 4.33 15.18 -22.67
C ARG A 55 5.63 14.54 -23.14
N GLU A 56 6.76 15.10 -22.75
CA GLU A 56 8.09 14.52 -23.04
C GLU A 56 8.32 13.21 -22.27
N TYR A 57 7.58 13.03 -21.17
CA TYR A 57 7.67 11.90 -20.27
C TYR A 57 6.43 10.98 -20.28
N GLU A 58 5.50 11.21 -21.21
CA GLU A 58 4.18 10.53 -21.24
C GLU A 58 4.31 9.01 -21.26
N ALA A 59 5.36 8.47 -21.91
CA ALA A 59 5.64 7.03 -21.94
C ALA A 59 5.91 6.43 -20.56
N HIS A 60 6.31 7.25 -19.59
CA HIS A 60 6.68 6.87 -18.22
C HIS A 60 5.66 7.33 -17.16
N LEU A 61 4.50 7.83 -17.59
CA LEU A 61 3.42 8.30 -16.73
C LEU A 61 2.19 7.40 -16.86
N SER A 62 1.43 7.27 -15.77
CA SER A 62 0.11 6.66 -15.83
C SER A 62 -0.94 7.65 -16.37
N GLU A 63 -2.08 7.14 -16.85
CA GLU A 63 -3.18 8.01 -17.30
C GLU A 63 -3.67 8.91 -16.14
N GLY A 64 -3.64 8.41 -14.91
CA GLY A 64 -3.98 9.20 -13.73
C GLY A 64 -3.00 10.33 -13.45
N GLN A 65 -1.69 10.09 -13.54
CA GLN A 65 -0.69 11.15 -13.41
C GLN A 65 -0.85 12.22 -14.49
N ILE A 66 -1.10 11.80 -15.74
CA ILE A 66 -1.37 12.71 -16.87
C ILE A 66 -2.64 13.54 -16.60
N ALA A 67 -3.69 12.91 -16.05
CA ALA A 67 -4.92 13.61 -15.69
C ALA A 67 -4.67 14.70 -14.63
N LEU A 68 -3.85 14.41 -13.60
CA LEU A 68 -3.50 15.40 -12.59
C LEU A 68 -2.73 16.60 -13.17
N PHE A 69 -1.79 16.39 -14.10
CA PHE A 69 -1.13 17.52 -14.81
C PHE A 69 -2.10 18.38 -15.60
N LYS A 70 -3.10 17.77 -16.24
CA LYS A 70 -4.10 18.48 -17.03
C LYS A 70 -5.12 19.23 -16.15
N MET A 71 -5.51 18.62 -15.01
CA MET A 71 -6.50 19.21 -14.11
C MET A 71 -5.92 20.31 -13.23
N TYR A 72 -4.66 20.18 -12.82
CA TYR A 72 -4.00 21.08 -11.88
C TYR A 72 -2.67 21.62 -12.43
N PRO A 73 -2.72 22.33 -13.59
CA PRO A 73 -1.51 22.68 -14.36
C PRO A 73 -0.54 23.61 -13.62
N ASP A 74 -1.04 24.41 -12.69
CA ASP A 74 -0.25 25.40 -11.98
C ASP A 74 0.38 24.86 -10.67
N THR A 75 -0.16 23.77 -10.13
CA THR A 75 0.21 23.30 -8.80
C THR A 75 0.78 21.89 -8.79
N PHE A 76 0.28 20.97 -9.62
CA PHE A 76 0.77 19.61 -9.66
C PHE A 76 2.12 19.52 -10.37
N ARG A 77 3.10 18.93 -9.69
CA ARG A 77 4.43 18.69 -10.24
C ARG A 77 5.07 17.46 -9.60
N MET A 78 5.99 16.85 -10.31
CA MET A 78 6.70 15.64 -9.88
C MET A 78 8.21 15.92 -9.91
N PRO A 79 8.86 16.18 -8.77
CA PRO A 79 10.31 16.24 -8.68
C PRO A 79 10.90 14.84 -8.82
N VAL A 80 11.74 14.64 -9.83
CA VAL A 80 12.34 13.34 -10.18
C VAL A 80 13.76 13.27 -9.69
N TYR A 81 14.09 12.21 -8.98
CA TYR A 81 15.40 11.95 -8.38
C TYR A 81 16.08 10.75 -9.03
N PRO A 82 17.40 10.56 -8.80
CA PRO A 82 18.10 9.36 -9.26
C PRO A 82 17.45 8.08 -8.70
N SER A 83 17.20 7.10 -9.57
CA SER A 83 16.65 5.81 -9.18
C SER A 83 17.59 5.01 -8.29
N LYS A 84 17.06 4.36 -7.27
CA LYS A 84 17.82 3.54 -6.31
C LYS A 84 17.33 2.11 -6.32
N ARG A 85 18.27 1.16 -6.47
CA ARG A 85 18.01 -0.28 -6.46
C ARG A 85 19.02 -1.01 -5.59
N ASP A 86 19.27 -0.50 -4.40
CA ASP A 86 20.28 -0.98 -3.47
C ASP A 86 19.68 -1.65 -2.21
N THR A 87 18.40 -1.51 -1.97
CA THR A 87 17.73 -2.13 -0.83
C THR A 87 17.56 -3.63 -1.02
N ARG A 88 17.93 -4.40 0.01
CA ARG A 88 17.83 -5.87 0.05
C ARG A 88 16.93 -6.33 1.18
N TYR A 89 16.08 -7.30 0.92
CA TYR A 89 15.30 -7.97 1.95
C TYR A 89 16.14 -8.96 2.77
N ASN A 90 15.68 -9.29 3.98
CA ASN A 90 16.35 -10.23 4.87
C ASN A 90 16.39 -11.67 4.29
N ASN A 91 17.15 -12.53 4.94
CA ASN A 91 17.33 -13.90 4.47
C ASN A 91 16.06 -14.74 4.57
N PHE A 92 15.21 -14.48 5.57
CA PHE A 92 13.93 -15.16 5.73
C PHE A 92 13.04 -14.95 4.50
N THR A 93 12.82 -13.70 4.12
CA THR A 93 12.03 -13.33 2.94
C THR A 93 12.62 -13.92 1.65
N GLN A 94 13.94 -13.82 1.46
CA GLN A 94 14.59 -14.33 0.26
C GLN A 94 14.52 -15.86 0.15
N SER A 95 14.76 -16.58 1.24
CA SER A 95 14.72 -18.04 1.27
C SER A 95 13.31 -18.55 1.01
N ASN A 96 12.32 -17.98 1.69
CA ASN A 96 10.92 -18.35 1.49
C ASN A 96 10.43 -18.02 0.07
N THR A 97 10.86 -16.91 -0.53
CA THR A 97 10.56 -16.60 -1.94
C THR A 97 11.09 -17.69 -2.89
N ARG A 98 12.29 -18.23 -2.64
CA ARG A 98 12.85 -19.34 -3.46
C ARG A 98 12.03 -20.62 -3.29
N ILE A 99 11.58 -20.94 -2.08
CA ILE A 99 10.72 -22.10 -1.82
C ILE A 99 9.37 -21.91 -2.51
N ASN A 100 8.76 -20.74 -2.36
CA ASN A 100 7.48 -20.39 -2.99
C ASN A 100 7.53 -20.55 -4.51
N ALA A 101 8.66 -20.23 -5.17
CA ALA A 101 8.81 -20.35 -6.62
C ALA A 101 8.47 -21.76 -7.17
N THR A 102 8.54 -22.79 -6.33
CA THR A 102 8.27 -24.19 -6.72
C THR A 102 7.10 -24.81 -5.97
N GLN A 103 6.63 -24.20 -4.90
CA GLN A 103 5.59 -24.78 -4.04
C GLN A 103 4.28 -23.98 -4.03
N ALA A 104 4.34 -22.66 -4.26
CA ALA A 104 3.15 -21.84 -4.23
C ALA A 104 2.20 -22.22 -5.38
N GLU A 105 0.92 -22.27 -5.06
CA GLU A 105 -0.16 -22.61 -5.98
C GLU A 105 -1.24 -21.54 -5.98
N LEU A 106 -1.67 -21.14 -7.18
CA LEU A 106 -2.86 -20.33 -7.35
C LEU A 106 -4.11 -21.20 -7.22
N LEU A 107 -5.01 -20.84 -6.33
CA LEU A 107 -6.25 -21.59 -6.14
C LEU A 107 -7.27 -21.30 -7.25
N PRO A 108 -8.13 -22.27 -7.61
CA PRO A 108 -9.12 -22.10 -8.68
C PRO A 108 -10.01 -20.88 -8.50
N ASN A 109 -10.40 -20.26 -9.63
CA ASN A 109 -11.33 -19.12 -9.67
C ASN A 109 -10.88 -17.87 -8.90
N GLY A 110 -9.58 -17.69 -8.69
CA GLY A 110 -9.05 -16.53 -7.98
C GLY A 110 -9.42 -16.50 -6.49
N THR A 111 -9.58 -17.68 -5.89
CA THR A 111 -10.00 -17.80 -4.48
C THR A 111 -8.84 -17.83 -3.50
N GLY A 112 -7.63 -17.44 -3.94
CA GLY A 112 -6.48 -17.32 -3.05
C GLY A 112 -5.26 -18.10 -3.53
N ILE A 113 -4.34 -18.31 -2.58
CA ILE A 113 -3.10 -19.04 -2.79
C ILE A 113 -2.95 -20.13 -1.74
N ALA A 114 -2.20 -21.18 -2.08
CA ALA A 114 -1.80 -22.24 -1.17
C ALA A 114 -0.29 -22.46 -1.22
N ASN A 115 0.26 -23.14 -0.21
CA ASN A 115 1.66 -23.56 -0.13
C ASN A 115 2.69 -22.41 -0.20
N ALA A 116 2.25 -21.16 0.00
CA ALA A 116 3.11 -19.97 0.09
C ALA A 116 3.25 -19.49 1.52
N PHE A 117 4.46 -19.04 1.90
CA PHE A 117 4.75 -18.49 3.23
C PHE A 117 6.01 -17.63 3.21
N GLY A 118 6.03 -16.54 3.98
CA GLY A 118 7.22 -15.77 4.37
C GLY A 118 7.91 -14.96 3.27
N GLY A 119 7.48 -15.06 2.03
CA GLY A 119 8.11 -14.40 0.88
C GLY A 119 7.13 -14.13 -0.24
N VAL A 120 7.60 -13.62 -1.36
CA VAL A 120 6.77 -13.40 -2.55
C VAL A 120 6.23 -14.75 -3.04
N PRO A 121 4.90 -14.89 -3.25
CA PRO A 121 4.32 -16.18 -3.65
C PRO A 121 4.83 -16.66 -5.01
N PHE A 122 4.79 -15.80 -6.03
CA PHE A 122 5.08 -16.14 -7.43
C PHE A 122 6.20 -15.26 -7.99
N PRO A 123 7.48 -15.47 -7.62
CA PRO A 123 8.58 -14.60 -8.10
C PRO A 123 8.83 -14.68 -9.60
N ILE A 124 8.21 -15.63 -10.30
CA ILE A 124 8.19 -15.78 -11.75
C ILE A 124 6.71 -15.95 -12.16
N PRO A 125 5.89 -14.88 -12.11
CA PRO A 125 4.46 -14.99 -12.33
C PRO A 125 4.16 -15.41 -13.77
N GLN A 126 3.22 -16.36 -13.94
CA GLN A 126 2.81 -16.92 -15.23
C GLN A 126 1.52 -16.26 -15.75
N ASN A 127 0.78 -15.61 -14.89
CA ASN A 127 -0.51 -14.98 -15.23
C ASN A 127 -0.78 -13.74 -14.35
N GLY A 128 -1.84 -13.01 -14.67
CA GLY A 128 -2.17 -11.78 -13.98
C GLY A 128 -2.67 -12.00 -12.54
N GLU A 129 -3.29 -13.12 -12.24
CA GLU A 129 -3.76 -13.43 -10.89
C GLU A 129 -2.59 -13.68 -9.93
N GLU A 130 -1.56 -14.40 -10.37
CA GLU A 130 -0.32 -14.56 -9.61
C GLU A 130 0.36 -13.22 -9.32
N LEU A 131 0.39 -12.32 -10.33
CA LEU A 131 0.94 -10.99 -10.16
C LEU A 131 0.11 -10.15 -9.18
N ALA A 132 -1.22 -10.25 -9.19
CA ALA A 132 -2.09 -9.58 -8.23
C ALA A 132 -1.84 -10.06 -6.79
N TYR A 133 -1.62 -11.36 -6.59
CA TYR A 133 -1.25 -11.89 -5.28
C TYR A 133 0.15 -11.50 -4.83
N ASN A 134 1.12 -11.35 -5.72
CA ASN A 134 2.43 -10.82 -5.36
C ASN A 134 2.35 -9.43 -4.74
N ASN A 135 1.47 -8.56 -5.25
CA ASN A 135 1.22 -7.26 -4.63
C ASN A 135 0.66 -7.38 -3.22
N GLN A 136 -0.33 -8.26 -3.00
CA GLN A 136 -0.97 -8.42 -1.68
C GLN A 136 -0.01 -9.03 -0.66
N TYR A 137 0.91 -9.88 -1.12
CA TYR A 137 1.95 -10.52 -0.31
C TYR A 137 3.35 -9.94 -0.56
N ALA A 138 3.41 -8.68 -1.00
CA ALA A 138 4.66 -7.93 -1.00
C ALA A 138 5.23 -7.88 0.44
N PRO A 139 6.55 -8.12 0.61
CA PRO A 139 7.14 -8.24 1.94
C PRO A 139 6.83 -7.07 2.86
N ASN A 140 6.44 -7.37 4.10
CA ASN A 140 6.00 -6.40 5.08
C ASN A 140 6.46 -6.78 6.50
N LEU A 141 6.35 -5.86 7.46
CA LEU A 141 6.55 -6.10 8.88
C LEU A 141 5.48 -7.09 9.39
N PHE A 142 5.87 -8.08 10.20
CA PHE A 142 4.95 -9.14 10.63
C PHE A 142 4.02 -8.71 11.77
N ALA A 143 4.45 -7.79 12.62
CA ALA A 143 3.66 -7.28 13.73
C ALA A 143 3.90 -5.78 13.90
N THR A 144 2.85 -4.99 13.82
CA THR A 144 2.94 -3.53 13.93
C THR A 144 1.80 -2.97 14.78
N THR A 145 2.11 -1.92 15.54
CA THR A 145 1.12 -1.07 16.19
C THR A 145 1.48 0.38 15.94
N GLY A 146 0.54 1.22 15.59
CA GLY A 146 0.81 2.63 15.33
C GLY A 146 -0.45 3.48 15.34
N GLU A 147 -0.30 4.72 15.79
CA GLU A 147 -1.31 5.74 15.60
C GLU A 147 -1.07 6.41 14.24
N ILE A 148 -2.10 6.42 13.40
CA ILE A 148 -2.05 6.96 12.05
C ILE A 148 -3.24 7.87 11.81
N ALA A 149 -3.08 8.81 10.89
CA ALA A 149 -4.15 9.67 10.42
C ALA A 149 -4.48 9.42 8.93
N ALA A 150 -5.70 9.77 8.58
CA ALA A 150 -6.15 9.92 7.19
C ALA A 150 -6.69 11.34 7.00
N GLY A 151 -6.10 12.06 6.05
CA GLY A 151 -6.53 13.42 5.68
C GLY A 151 -7.30 13.38 4.36
N THR A 152 -8.55 13.87 4.37
CA THR A 152 -9.37 14.04 3.17
C THR A 152 -9.47 15.52 2.85
N VAL A 153 -9.12 15.90 1.62
CA VAL A 153 -9.23 17.28 1.12
C VAL A 153 -10.30 17.31 0.03
N PHE A 154 -11.29 18.18 0.21
CA PHE A 154 -12.41 18.38 -0.71
C PHE A 154 -12.12 19.52 -1.69
N ASP A 155 -12.90 19.60 -2.78
CA ASP A 155 -12.74 20.61 -3.85
C ASP A 155 -12.89 22.06 -3.36
N ASP A 156 -13.69 22.28 -2.30
CA ASP A 156 -13.88 23.58 -1.64
C ASP A 156 -12.72 23.95 -0.68
N GLY A 157 -11.70 23.10 -0.55
CA GLY A 157 -10.59 23.28 0.39
C GLY A 157 -10.88 22.81 1.80
N GLY A 158 -12.05 22.26 2.08
CA GLY A 158 -12.37 21.64 3.37
C GLY A 158 -11.47 20.43 3.64
N ILE A 159 -10.97 20.31 4.88
CA ILE A 159 -10.12 19.19 5.29
C ILE A 159 -10.79 18.43 6.43
N SER A 160 -10.87 17.11 6.28
CA SER A 160 -11.31 16.19 7.34
C SER A 160 -10.14 15.28 7.74
N ILE A 161 -9.80 15.28 9.02
CA ILE A 161 -8.78 14.38 9.59
C ILE A 161 -9.47 13.30 10.41
N GLU A 162 -9.13 12.05 10.15
CA GLU A 162 -9.47 10.89 10.97
C GLU A 162 -8.19 10.31 11.57
N THR A 163 -8.23 9.99 12.86
CA THR A 163 -7.11 9.36 13.57
C THR A 163 -7.51 8.00 14.10
N ARG A 164 -6.60 7.04 14.07
CA ARG A 164 -6.84 5.69 14.53
C ARG A 164 -5.56 4.97 14.93
N VAL A 165 -5.67 4.04 15.85
CA VAL A 165 -4.63 3.06 16.14
C VAL A 165 -4.91 1.82 15.31
N GLU A 166 -3.89 1.33 14.63
CA GLU A 166 -3.95 0.05 13.93
C GLU A 166 -2.96 -0.94 14.52
N ASP A 167 -3.49 -2.08 14.98
CA ASP A 167 -2.73 -3.22 15.42
C ASP A 167 -2.82 -4.30 14.35
N ARG A 168 -1.67 -4.69 13.79
CA ARG A 168 -1.58 -5.62 12.66
C ARG A 168 -0.65 -6.77 13.02
N TYR A 169 -1.09 -7.98 12.75
CA TYR A 169 -0.27 -9.18 12.81
C TYR A 169 -0.42 -9.97 11.52
N PHE A 170 0.70 -10.15 10.83
CA PHE A 170 0.80 -10.90 9.58
C PHE A 170 1.53 -12.22 9.87
N GLU A 171 0.76 -13.27 10.17
CA GLU A 171 1.31 -14.60 10.42
C GLU A 171 2.14 -15.11 9.24
N TYR A 172 1.74 -14.73 8.03
CA TYR A 172 2.46 -15.05 6.80
C TYR A 172 3.92 -14.59 6.80
N PHE A 173 4.27 -13.50 7.49
CA PHE A 173 5.63 -12.94 7.55
C PHE A 173 6.33 -13.16 8.88
N ASP A 174 5.74 -13.87 9.81
CA ASP A 174 6.32 -14.12 11.13
C ASP A 174 7.42 -15.18 11.06
N GLU A 175 8.66 -14.76 11.27
CA GLU A 175 9.84 -15.64 11.24
C GLU A 175 9.83 -16.71 12.37
N SER A 176 9.02 -16.53 13.41
CA SER A 176 8.87 -17.51 14.51
C SER A 176 7.92 -18.65 14.17
N VAL A 177 7.08 -18.47 13.15
CA VAL A 177 6.16 -19.50 12.66
C VAL A 177 6.90 -20.39 11.66
N LYS A 178 6.77 -21.70 11.82
CA LYS A 178 7.28 -22.63 10.81
C LYS A 178 6.30 -22.72 9.65
N ARG A 179 6.81 -22.93 8.45
CA ARG A 179 5.98 -23.07 7.23
C ARG A 179 4.89 -24.12 7.37
N GLU A 180 5.23 -25.28 7.96
CA GLU A 180 4.29 -26.40 8.20
C GLU A 180 3.20 -26.09 9.21
N ASP A 181 3.41 -25.10 10.09
CA ASP A 181 2.47 -24.69 11.14
C ASP A 181 1.61 -23.48 10.71
N TYR A 182 1.87 -22.91 9.52
CA TYR A 182 1.11 -21.77 9.01
C TYR A 182 -0.36 -22.12 8.77
N SER A 183 -1.26 -21.36 9.39
CA SER A 183 -2.68 -21.68 9.48
C SER A 183 -3.57 -21.19 8.34
N ASP A 184 -2.99 -20.67 7.23
CA ASP A 184 -3.68 -19.91 6.17
C ASP A 184 -4.32 -18.57 6.63
N LEU A 185 -4.24 -18.22 7.89
CA LEU A 185 -4.68 -16.92 8.42
C LEU A 185 -3.56 -15.87 8.19
N ALA A 186 -3.54 -15.30 7.00
CA ALA A 186 -2.47 -14.44 6.54
C ALA A 186 -2.26 -13.20 7.42
N ALA A 187 -3.35 -12.55 7.84
CA ALA A 187 -3.29 -11.36 8.68
C ALA A 187 -4.48 -11.22 9.62
N ARG A 188 -4.23 -10.58 10.76
CA ARG A 188 -5.23 -10.09 11.70
C ARG A 188 -5.00 -8.60 11.89
N VAL A 189 -6.05 -7.79 11.73
CA VAL A 189 -5.96 -6.34 11.84
C VAL A 189 -7.06 -5.83 12.76
N VAL A 190 -6.70 -5.05 13.77
CA VAL A 190 -7.65 -4.29 14.58
C VAL A 190 -7.43 -2.81 14.31
N ILE A 191 -8.51 -2.09 14.02
CA ILE A 191 -8.53 -0.66 13.77
C ILE A 191 -9.42 -0.02 14.83
N THR A 192 -8.85 0.88 15.65
CA THR A 192 -9.57 1.61 16.69
C THR A 192 -9.53 3.10 16.40
N TRP A 193 -10.67 3.72 16.09
CA TRP A 193 -10.75 5.16 15.83
C TRP A 193 -10.55 5.96 17.12
N THR A 194 -9.63 6.89 17.09
CA THR A 194 -9.30 7.83 18.16
C THR A 194 -9.89 9.22 17.91
N GLY A 195 -10.19 9.57 16.67
CA GLY A 195 -10.80 10.82 16.23
C GLY A 195 -11.42 10.74 14.84
N PRO A 196 -12.28 11.66 14.45
CA PRO A 196 -12.92 12.72 15.27
C PRO A 196 -13.93 12.16 16.29
N ALA A 197 -14.50 13.02 17.13
CA ALA A 197 -15.38 12.61 18.23
C ALA A 197 -16.53 11.68 17.81
N ARG A 198 -17.10 11.87 16.61
CA ARG A 198 -18.19 11.04 16.06
C ARG A 198 -17.76 9.59 15.74
N GLU A 199 -16.48 9.36 15.45
CA GLU A 199 -15.94 8.05 15.10
C GLU A 199 -15.23 7.39 16.29
N LYS A 200 -14.88 8.18 17.31
CA LYS A 200 -14.07 7.73 18.45
C LYS A 200 -14.71 6.52 19.16
N GLY A 201 -13.89 5.49 19.36
CA GLY A 201 -14.28 4.23 19.99
C GLY A 201 -14.95 3.22 19.04
N LYS A 202 -15.14 3.54 17.77
CA LYS A 202 -15.42 2.54 16.75
C LYS A 202 -14.23 1.59 16.63
N VAL A 203 -14.49 0.28 16.55
CA VAL A 203 -13.45 -0.73 16.35
C VAL A 203 -13.86 -1.67 15.22
N VAL A 204 -12.91 -1.96 14.35
CA VAL A 204 -13.05 -2.97 13.29
C VAL A 204 -11.97 -4.02 13.47
N LEU A 205 -12.34 -5.29 13.42
CA LEU A 205 -11.44 -6.43 13.37
C LEU A 205 -11.58 -7.09 12.00
N VAL A 206 -10.46 -7.40 11.36
CA VAL A 206 -10.43 -8.13 10.09
C VAL A 206 -9.49 -9.32 10.23
N HIS A 207 -9.95 -10.49 9.77
CA HIS A 207 -9.13 -11.67 9.52
C HIS A 207 -9.03 -11.90 8.02
N GLU A 208 -7.80 -11.89 7.51
CA GLU A 208 -7.47 -12.17 6.13
C GLU A 208 -6.90 -13.57 5.99
N TYR A 209 -7.36 -14.31 5.01
CA TYR A 209 -6.90 -15.68 4.75
C TYR A 209 -6.24 -15.76 3.39
N SER A 210 -5.21 -16.59 3.27
CA SER A 210 -4.57 -16.89 1.98
C SER A 210 -5.45 -17.77 1.09
N ASN A 211 -6.24 -18.67 1.70
CA ASN A 211 -7.20 -19.52 1.01
C ASN A 211 -8.63 -19.02 1.25
N LEU A 212 -9.10 -18.13 0.40
CA LEU A 212 -10.43 -17.50 0.50
C LEU A 212 -11.58 -18.49 0.15
N GLY A 213 -11.28 -19.57 -0.59
CA GLY A 213 -12.25 -20.63 -0.88
C GLY A 213 -12.60 -21.44 0.35
N LYS A 214 -11.61 -21.69 1.23
CA LYS A 214 -11.79 -22.39 2.50
C LYS A 214 -12.30 -21.46 3.60
N SER A 215 -11.75 -20.25 3.67
CA SER A 215 -12.05 -19.28 4.72
C SER A 215 -12.09 -17.87 4.11
N PRO A 216 -13.29 -17.33 3.81
CA PRO A 216 -13.38 -15.97 3.28
C PRO A 216 -12.99 -14.95 4.33
N ARG A 217 -12.63 -13.74 3.88
CA ARG A 217 -12.39 -12.60 4.78
C ARG A 217 -13.48 -12.49 5.82
N ASN A 218 -13.13 -12.41 7.08
CA ASN A 218 -14.04 -12.17 8.17
C ASN A 218 -13.82 -10.78 8.76
N ALA A 219 -14.89 -10.00 8.89
CA ALA A 219 -14.85 -8.70 9.52
C ALA A 219 -15.91 -8.58 10.62
N TRP A 220 -15.57 -7.89 11.69
CA TRP A 220 -16.48 -7.56 12.80
C TRP A 220 -16.32 -6.09 13.13
N GLN A 221 -17.40 -5.47 13.54
CA GLN A 221 -17.43 -4.07 13.92
C GLN A 221 -18.09 -3.89 15.29
N TYR A 222 -17.46 -3.07 16.11
CA TYR A 222 -18.07 -2.50 17.31
C TYR A 222 -18.37 -1.03 17.08
N LEU A 223 -19.62 -0.61 17.36
CA LEU A 223 -20.06 0.77 17.31
C LEU A 223 -20.41 1.22 18.72
N PRO A 224 -19.81 2.31 19.25
CA PRO A 224 -20.04 2.80 20.62
C PRO A 224 -21.52 3.08 20.91
N GLY A 225 -22.24 3.67 19.96
CA GLY A 225 -23.67 3.99 20.12
C GLY A 225 -24.56 2.77 20.39
N ASN A 226 -24.24 1.64 19.76
CA ASN A 226 -25.00 0.39 19.90
C ASN A 226 -24.45 -0.52 20.98
N ARG A 227 -23.22 -0.31 21.45
CA ARG A 227 -22.47 -1.14 22.40
C ARG A 227 -22.45 -2.65 22.07
N ARG A 228 -22.57 -2.99 20.79
CA ARG A 228 -22.64 -4.36 20.27
C ARG A 228 -21.58 -4.61 19.22
N VAL A 229 -21.02 -5.81 19.26
CA VAL A 229 -20.17 -6.32 18.17
C VAL A 229 -21.08 -7.02 17.16
N ARG A 230 -20.89 -6.74 15.88
CA ARG A 230 -21.64 -7.38 14.78
C ARG A 230 -20.66 -7.85 13.73
N ARG A 231 -20.96 -8.93 13.05
CA ARG A 231 -20.32 -9.28 11.80
C ARG A 231 -20.59 -8.19 10.75
N ALA A 232 -19.58 -7.89 9.94
CA ALA A 232 -19.65 -6.89 8.87
C ALA A 232 -19.24 -7.52 7.53
N PRO A 233 -20.00 -8.49 6.99
CA PRO A 233 -19.63 -9.26 5.81
C PRO A 233 -19.57 -8.42 4.53
N THR A 234 -20.16 -7.21 4.55
CA THR A 234 -20.17 -6.28 3.43
C THR A 234 -18.89 -5.43 3.34
N ILE A 235 -18.01 -5.46 4.35
CA ILE A 235 -16.72 -4.76 4.32
C ILE A 235 -15.75 -5.54 3.42
N SER A 236 -15.97 -5.47 2.13
CA SER A 236 -15.15 -6.13 1.10
C SER A 236 -15.38 -5.48 -0.26
N TYR A 237 -14.50 -5.75 -1.21
CA TYR A 237 -14.60 -5.27 -2.59
C TYR A 237 -14.78 -3.75 -2.69
N ASP A 238 -15.79 -3.33 -3.45
CA ASP A 238 -16.12 -1.93 -3.75
C ASP A 238 -16.96 -1.23 -2.66
N TYR A 239 -16.99 -1.77 -1.44
CA TYR A 239 -17.63 -1.05 -0.33
C TYR A 239 -16.89 0.28 -0.10
N PRO A 240 -17.63 1.42 -0.06
CA PRO A 240 -17.01 2.74 0.10
C PRO A 240 -16.28 2.87 1.44
N ASP A 241 -15.08 3.43 1.42
CA ASP A 241 -14.25 3.64 2.61
C ASP A 241 -13.81 5.11 2.73
N GLY A 242 -13.69 5.58 3.97
CA GLY A 242 -13.30 6.94 4.32
C GLY A 242 -14.36 8.01 4.04
N PRO A 243 -14.12 9.26 4.51
CA PRO A 243 -14.98 10.41 4.26
C PRO A 243 -15.20 10.66 2.77
N GLY A 244 -16.46 10.85 2.39
CA GLY A 244 -16.82 11.06 0.99
C GLY A 244 -16.74 9.82 0.09
N GLY A 245 -16.34 8.65 0.61
CA GLY A 245 -16.23 7.42 -0.18
C GLY A 245 -15.27 7.56 -1.36
N LEU A 246 -14.12 8.21 -1.15
CA LEU A 246 -13.14 8.49 -2.22
C LEU A 246 -12.37 7.25 -2.66
N ARG A 247 -12.40 6.18 -1.86
CA ARG A 247 -11.81 4.89 -2.17
C ARG A 247 -12.77 3.74 -1.85
N THR A 248 -12.44 2.56 -2.31
CA THR A 248 -13.10 1.31 -1.93
C THR A 248 -12.23 0.50 -0.98
N VAL A 249 -12.80 -0.50 -0.31
CA VAL A 249 -12.05 -1.38 0.60
C VAL A 249 -10.93 -2.10 -0.13
N ASP A 250 -11.15 -2.51 -1.38
CA ASP A 250 -10.16 -3.21 -2.18
C ASP A 250 -9.18 -2.30 -2.94
N ASP A 251 -9.27 -0.97 -2.78
CA ASP A 251 -8.24 -0.03 -3.21
C ASP A 251 -7.00 -0.03 -2.30
N ALA A 252 -7.12 -0.55 -1.07
CA ALA A 252 -5.98 -0.69 -0.17
C ALA A 252 -4.85 -1.50 -0.82
N LEU A 253 -3.59 -1.09 -0.59
CA LEU A 253 -2.42 -1.73 -1.22
C LEU A 253 -2.44 -1.64 -2.76
N VAL A 254 -3.11 -0.63 -3.33
CA VAL A 254 -3.42 -0.50 -4.77
C VAL A 254 -4.46 -1.52 -5.25
N PHE A 255 -4.39 -2.75 -4.77
CA PHE A 255 -5.42 -3.77 -4.86
C PHE A 255 -5.27 -4.79 -3.74
N ASN A 256 -6.35 -5.03 -2.99
CA ASN A 256 -6.40 -5.98 -1.89
C ASN A 256 -7.74 -6.75 -1.85
N GLY A 257 -7.69 -8.03 -2.13
CA GLY A 257 -8.87 -8.89 -2.09
C GLY A 257 -8.82 -10.06 -3.07
N ALA A 258 -9.93 -10.77 -3.17
CA ALA A 258 -10.06 -11.88 -4.12
C ALA A 258 -10.00 -11.37 -5.57
N THR A 259 -9.32 -12.13 -6.42
CA THR A 259 -9.17 -11.79 -7.84
C THR A 259 -10.36 -12.26 -8.69
N ASP A 260 -11.40 -12.83 -8.06
CA ASP A 260 -12.53 -13.52 -8.67
C ASP A 260 -13.45 -12.66 -9.55
N ARG A 261 -13.50 -11.34 -9.29
CA ARG A 261 -14.39 -10.42 -10.03
C ARG A 261 -13.82 -9.93 -11.35
N PHE A 262 -12.51 -9.93 -11.50
CA PHE A 262 -11.83 -9.42 -12.68
C PHE A 262 -11.12 -10.53 -13.45
N THR A 263 -11.02 -10.37 -14.76
CA THR A 263 -10.05 -11.09 -15.60
C THR A 263 -8.76 -10.30 -15.57
N TRP A 264 -7.67 -10.93 -15.16
CA TRP A 264 -6.39 -10.29 -14.97
C TRP A 264 -5.41 -10.65 -16.09
N LYS A 265 -4.80 -9.64 -16.69
CA LYS A 265 -3.83 -9.78 -17.78
C LYS A 265 -2.55 -9.03 -17.44
N MET A 266 -1.41 -9.71 -17.54
CA MET A 266 -0.10 -9.05 -17.52
C MET A 266 0.13 -8.37 -18.87
N GLU A 267 0.36 -7.04 -18.86
CA GLU A 267 0.69 -6.26 -20.05
C GLU A 267 2.21 -6.11 -20.24
N GLY A 268 3.01 -6.82 -19.44
CA GLY A 268 4.46 -6.73 -19.46
C GLY A 268 5.02 -5.72 -18.47
N MET A 269 6.21 -5.20 -18.77
CA MET A 269 6.90 -4.23 -17.91
C MET A 269 6.98 -2.87 -18.59
N ARG A 270 6.88 -1.81 -17.79
CA ARG A 270 7.09 -0.42 -18.23
C ARG A 270 7.99 0.29 -17.22
N GLU A 271 8.79 1.23 -17.72
CA GLU A 271 9.54 2.16 -16.87
C GLU A 271 8.59 3.31 -16.49
N MET A 272 8.36 3.52 -15.19
CA MET A 272 7.37 4.46 -14.67
C MET A 272 7.98 5.37 -13.62
N PHE A 273 7.60 6.65 -13.60
CA PHE A 273 7.91 7.53 -12.48
C PHE A 273 6.94 7.25 -11.34
N VAL A 274 7.48 6.75 -10.24
CA VAL A 274 6.71 6.27 -9.09
C VAL A 274 7.19 6.92 -7.79
N PRO A 275 6.31 7.10 -6.79
CA PRO A 275 6.70 7.59 -5.47
C PRO A 275 7.63 6.59 -4.78
N TYR A 276 8.90 6.95 -4.58
CA TYR A 276 9.91 6.06 -4.05
C TYR A 276 10.87 6.80 -3.11
N ASN A 277 11.34 6.16 -2.03
CA ASN A 277 12.15 6.79 -1.00
C ASN A 277 11.54 8.09 -0.43
N ASN A 278 10.22 8.11 -0.25
CA ASN A 278 9.43 9.28 0.17
C ASN A 278 9.45 9.51 1.69
N ASN A 279 10.58 9.33 2.34
CA ASN A 279 10.73 9.46 3.79
C ASN A 279 10.31 10.85 4.31
N GLU A 280 10.43 11.90 3.50
CA GLU A 280 10.02 13.26 3.90
C GLU A 280 8.52 13.41 4.14
N LEU A 281 7.68 12.57 3.54
CA LEU A 281 6.24 12.54 3.83
C LEU A 281 5.94 12.22 5.29
N ASP A 282 6.75 11.38 5.92
CA ASP A 282 6.59 10.93 7.30
C ASP A 282 7.35 11.81 8.30
N ASN A 283 8.07 12.84 7.83
CA ASN A 283 8.90 13.65 8.69
C ASN A 283 8.05 14.54 9.61
N PRO A 284 8.18 14.42 10.95
CA PRO A 284 7.38 15.20 11.92
C PRO A 284 7.51 16.73 11.79
N LYS A 285 8.53 17.22 11.08
CA LYS A 285 8.67 18.67 10.80
C LYS A 285 7.58 19.22 9.86
N HIS A 286 6.85 18.34 9.14
CA HIS A 286 5.80 18.73 8.23
C HIS A 286 4.43 18.51 8.86
N SER A 287 3.72 19.60 9.15
CA SER A 287 2.34 19.54 9.65
C SER A 287 1.37 19.06 8.55
N TYR A 288 0.21 18.53 8.95
CA TYR A 288 -0.85 18.17 8.00
C TYR A 288 -1.30 19.37 7.16
N LYS A 289 -1.33 20.56 7.73
CA LYS A 289 -1.62 21.79 6.99
C LYS A 289 -0.61 22.05 5.86
N LYS A 290 0.67 21.68 6.05
CA LYS A 290 1.71 21.79 5.02
C LYS A 290 1.61 20.67 3.99
N LEU A 291 1.27 19.45 4.41
CA LEU A 291 1.21 18.29 3.54
C LEU A 291 -0.04 18.27 2.67
N LEU A 292 -1.21 18.56 3.27
CA LEU A 292 -2.51 18.44 2.65
C LEU A 292 -2.89 19.74 1.93
N THR A 293 -2.31 19.94 0.75
CA THR A 293 -2.67 21.09 -0.09
C THR A 293 -3.94 20.80 -0.91
N LEU A 294 -4.53 21.84 -1.48
CA LEU A 294 -5.71 21.68 -2.32
C LEU A 294 -5.41 20.77 -3.52
N HIS A 295 -6.28 19.79 -3.77
CA HIS A 295 -6.29 18.84 -4.89
C HIS A 295 -5.20 17.74 -4.90
N HIS A 296 -4.06 17.89 -4.24
CA HIS A 296 -2.99 16.89 -4.16
C HIS A 296 -2.07 17.15 -2.95
N LEU A 297 -1.26 16.18 -2.58
CA LEU A 297 -0.21 16.41 -1.58
C LEU A 297 0.78 17.49 -2.05
N ASN A 298 1.39 18.18 -1.09
CA ASN A 298 2.41 19.19 -1.37
C ASN A 298 3.58 18.58 -2.16
N PRO A 299 3.82 19.03 -3.41
CA PRO A 299 4.87 18.47 -4.25
C PRO A 299 6.28 18.67 -3.71
N GLU A 300 6.50 19.67 -2.84
CA GLU A 300 7.81 19.98 -2.25
C GLU A 300 8.36 18.86 -1.35
N VAL A 301 7.49 17.97 -0.86
CA VAL A 301 7.86 16.86 0.01
C VAL A 301 7.79 15.52 -0.70
N MET A 302 7.43 15.54 -1.99
CA MET A 302 7.33 14.34 -2.81
C MET A 302 8.66 14.01 -3.45
N ARG A 303 8.94 12.73 -3.63
CA ARG A 303 10.05 12.18 -4.38
C ARG A 303 9.55 11.13 -5.36
N TYR A 304 9.94 11.27 -6.63
CA TYR A 304 9.64 10.30 -7.68
C TYR A 304 10.95 9.77 -8.26
N GLU A 305 10.98 8.48 -8.54
CA GLU A 305 12.10 7.81 -9.19
C GLU A 305 11.59 7.00 -10.40
N LEU A 306 12.45 6.80 -11.39
CA LEU A 306 12.12 5.93 -12.53
C LEU A 306 12.39 4.48 -12.16
N HIS A 307 11.36 3.64 -12.13
CA HIS A 307 11.46 2.21 -11.84
C HIS A 307 10.78 1.38 -12.92
N ARG A 308 11.24 0.14 -13.11
CA ARG A 308 10.50 -0.83 -13.90
C ARG A 308 9.34 -1.36 -13.08
N CYS A 309 8.16 -1.29 -13.67
CA CYS A 309 6.95 -1.78 -13.06
C CYS A 309 6.29 -2.84 -13.93
N TRP A 310 5.85 -3.92 -13.32
CA TRP A 310 4.89 -4.82 -13.93
C TRP A 310 3.57 -4.08 -14.12
N VAL A 311 2.97 -4.24 -15.30
CA VAL A 311 1.66 -3.66 -15.62
C VAL A 311 0.61 -4.76 -15.62
N LEU A 312 -0.39 -4.60 -14.76
CA LEU A 312 -1.49 -5.54 -14.61
C LEU A 312 -2.81 -4.86 -14.96
N LEU A 313 -3.51 -5.43 -15.94
CA LEU A 313 -4.85 -5.00 -16.34
C LEU A 313 -5.89 -5.94 -15.74
N GLY A 314 -6.88 -5.38 -15.02
CA GLY A 314 -8.07 -6.07 -14.55
C GLY A 314 -9.30 -5.55 -15.27
N GLU A 315 -10.06 -6.43 -15.93
CA GLU A 315 -11.34 -6.13 -16.57
C GLU A 315 -12.47 -6.88 -15.87
N LEU A 316 -13.55 -6.18 -15.53
CA LEU A 316 -14.67 -6.76 -14.79
C LEU A 316 -15.30 -7.90 -15.61
N LYS A 317 -15.41 -9.08 -14.99
CA LYS A 317 -15.99 -10.26 -15.63
C LYS A 317 -17.50 -10.07 -15.88
N PRO A 318 -18.05 -10.59 -17.00
CA PRO A 318 -19.48 -10.57 -17.25
C PRO A 318 -20.28 -11.13 -16.07
N GLY A 319 -21.36 -10.46 -15.69
CA GLY A 319 -22.23 -10.86 -14.58
C GLY A 319 -21.71 -10.55 -13.17
N LYS A 320 -20.45 -10.08 -13.03
CA LYS A 320 -19.93 -9.57 -11.76
C LYS A 320 -20.29 -8.10 -11.58
N ARG A 321 -20.31 -7.63 -10.32
CA ARG A 321 -20.59 -6.23 -9.96
C ARG A 321 -19.40 -5.62 -9.26
N HIS A 322 -19.01 -4.43 -9.67
CA HIS A 322 -18.00 -3.60 -9.04
C HIS A 322 -18.19 -2.14 -9.48
N LEU A 323 -17.72 -1.19 -8.67
CA LEU A 323 -17.69 0.23 -9.03
C LEU A 323 -16.83 0.47 -10.28
N TYR A 324 -15.73 -0.28 -10.43
CA TYR A 324 -14.81 -0.17 -11.56
C TYR A 324 -15.10 -1.25 -12.61
N GLY A 325 -15.20 -0.82 -13.88
CA GLY A 325 -15.23 -1.72 -15.03
C GLY A 325 -13.83 -2.20 -15.43
N LYS A 326 -12.82 -1.37 -15.16
CA LYS A 326 -11.43 -1.64 -15.52
C LYS A 326 -10.49 -1.06 -14.47
N ARG A 327 -9.37 -1.74 -14.19
CA ARG A 327 -8.27 -1.28 -13.34
C ARG A 327 -6.95 -1.53 -14.04
N ARG A 328 -6.03 -0.58 -14.00
CA ARG A 328 -4.63 -0.79 -14.43
C ARG A 328 -3.72 -0.50 -13.26
N LEU A 329 -2.94 -1.50 -12.85
CA LEU A 329 -2.07 -1.45 -11.70
C LEU A 329 -0.61 -1.49 -12.15
N PHE A 330 0.25 -0.76 -11.44
CA PHE A 330 1.69 -0.73 -11.70
C PHE A 330 2.42 -1.16 -10.43
N MET A 331 3.17 -2.25 -10.50
CA MET A 331 3.85 -2.87 -9.38
C MET A 331 5.36 -2.85 -9.61
N ASP A 332 6.09 -2.40 -8.60
CA ASP A 332 7.54 -2.34 -8.63
C ASP A 332 8.17 -3.73 -8.78
N GLU A 333 9.15 -3.87 -9.66
CA GLU A 333 9.81 -5.15 -9.91
C GLU A 333 10.66 -5.65 -8.74
N ASP A 334 11.21 -4.74 -7.92
CA ASP A 334 12.11 -5.09 -6.83
C ASP A 334 11.36 -5.46 -5.54
N SER A 335 10.31 -4.75 -5.21
CA SER A 335 9.52 -4.94 -3.98
C SER A 335 8.22 -5.72 -4.18
N TRP A 336 7.72 -5.84 -5.41
CA TRP A 336 6.39 -6.37 -5.77
C TRP A 336 5.21 -5.53 -5.28
N ALA A 337 5.47 -4.44 -4.56
CA ALA A 337 4.42 -3.55 -4.10
C ALA A 337 3.78 -2.78 -5.26
N GLY A 338 2.45 -2.72 -5.28
CA GLY A 338 1.73 -1.82 -6.15
C GLY A 338 2.00 -0.37 -5.77
N LEU A 339 2.33 0.47 -6.75
CA LEU A 339 2.71 1.86 -6.56
C LEU A 339 1.71 2.84 -7.17
N LEU A 340 1.10 2.46 -8.30
CA LEU A 340 0.09 3.27 -8.97
C LEU A 340 -1.10 2.41 -9.36
N SER A 341 -2.29 3.00 -9.37
CA SER A 341 -3.45 2.42 -10.06
C SER A 341 -4.27 3.49 -10.74
N ASP A 342 -4.77 3.15 -11.92
CA ASP A 342 -5.76 3.90 -12.66
C ASP A 342 -7.06 3.08 -12.72
N ASN A 343 -8.14 3.63 -12.18
CA ASN A 343 -9.42 2.95 -12.03
C ASN A 343 -10.49 3.65 -12.88
N TYR A 344 -11.16 2.87 -13.70
CA TYR A 344 -12.11 3.34 -14.70
C TYR A 344 -13.53 2.88 -14.33
N ASP A 345 -14.51 3.71 -14.60
CA ASP A 345 -15.91 3.37 -14.43
C ASP A 345 -16.37 2.26 -15.42
N LEU A 346 -17.66 1.92 -15.38
CA LEU A 346 -18.25 0.90 -16.25
C LEU A 346 -18.30 1.33 -17.72
N ASN A 347 -18.15 2.62 -18.03
CA ASN A 347 -18.07 3.17 -19.39
C ASN A 347 -16.63 3.31 -19.89
N GLY A 348 -15.64 2.90 -19.07
CA GLY A 348 -14.22 3.00 -19.40
C GLY A 348 -13.62 4.41 -19.21
N VAL A 349 -14.31 5.30 -18.50
CA VAL A 349 -13.81 6.64 -18.17
C VAL A 349 -12.96 6.57 -16.91
N LEU A 350 -11.76 7.13 -16.97
CA LEU A 350 -10.87 7.22 -15.80
C LEU A 350 -11.55 8.07 -14.72
N MET A 351 -11.81 7.46 -13.55
CA MET A 351 -12.50 8.13 -12.45
C MET A 351 -11.65 8.32 -11.21
N ARG A 352 -10.69 7.42 -10.94
CA ARG A 352 -9.81 7.49 -9.78
C ARG A 352 -8.39 7.09 -10.14
N THR A 353 -7.43 7.70 -9.45
CA THR A 353 -6.03 7.28 -9.52
C THR A 353 -5.42 7.25 -8.12
N ASN A 354 -4.63 6.23 -7.85
CA ASN A 354 -3.99 6.06 -6.55
C ASN A 354 -2.47 6.07 -6.73
N MET A 355 -1.78 6.65 -5.76
CA MET A 355 -0.33 6.65 -5.66
C MET A 355 0.08 6.19 -4.27
N ARG A 356 0.99 5.22 -4.21
CA ARG A 356 1.49 4.64 -2.96
C ARG A 356 2.98 4.85 -2.86
N SER A 357 3.42 5.46 -1.77
CA SER A 357 4.83 5.73 -1.49
C SER A 357 5.51 4.54 -0.85
N LEU A 358 6.75 4.25 -1.28
CA LEU A 358 7.64 3.33 -0.60
C LEU A 358 8.75 4.07 0.13
N VAL A 359 9.16 3.51 1.26
CA VAL A 359 10.36 3.91 1.99
C VAL A 359 11.17 2.68 2.38
N ASN A 360 12.45 2.88 2.68
CA ASN A 360 13.25 1.83 3.27
C ASN A 360 12.85 1.65 4.74
N LEU A 361 12.25 0.51 5.06
CA LEU A 361 11.92 0.12 6.44
C LEU A 361 13.09 -0.63 7.03
N TYR A 362 13.87 0.05 7.85
CA TYR A 362 15.09 -0.53 8.43
C TYR A 362 14.83 -1.74 9.34
N ASP A 363 13.65 -1.81 9.95
CA ASP A 363 13.25 -2.93 10.81
C ASP A 363 12.79 -4.16 10.02
N LEU A 364 12.44 -4.01 8.73
CA LEU A 364 12.05 -5.15 7.89
C LEU A 364 13.22 -6.06 7.51
N PRO A 365 14.47 -5.70 7.17
CA PRO A 365 14.91 -4.67 6.22
C PRO A 365 14.35 -4.88 4.82
N GLY A 366 13.98 -3.80 4.17
CA GLY A 366 13.42 -3.83 2.82
C GLY A 366 12.63 -2.56 2.51
N MET A 367 12.13 -2.47 1.28
CA MET A 367 11.18 -1.41 0.92
C MET A 367 9.80 -1.78 1.44
N GLY A 368 9.14 -0.83 2.09
CA GLY A 368 7.79 -1.01 2.58
C GLY A 368 6.89 0.18 2.30
N PRO A 369 5.57 -0.05 2.28
CA PRO A 369 4.60 0.99 1.97
C PRO A 369 4.45 1.98 3.13
N ARG A 370 4.20 3.23 2.74
CA ARG A 370 3.84 4.30 3.68
C ARG A 370 2.58 5.01 3.19
N VAL A 371 2.65 6.31 2.94
CA VAL A 371 1.50 7.12 2.55
C VAL A 371 0.91 6.63 1.23
N GLU A 372 -0.41 6.41 1.23
CA GLU A 372 -1.20 6.14 0.02
C GLU A 372 -2.14 7.32 -0.23
N VAL A 373 -2.24 7.74 -1.49
CA VAL A 373 -3.08 8.87 -1.90
C VAL A 373 -4.09 8.40 -2.94
N TYR A 374 -5.36 8.63 -2.66
CA TYR A 374 -6.49 8.26 -3.50
C TYR A 374 -7.14 9.51 -4.06
N HIS A 375 -7.03 9.76 -5.35
CA HIS A 375 -7.67 10.90 -6.03
C HIS A 375 -8.96 10.45 -6.71
N ASP A 376 -10.07 11.09 -6.38
CA ASP A 376 -11.33 10.99 -7.13
C ASP A 376 -11.40 12.18 -8.09
N LEU A 377 -11.17 11.92 -9.38
CA LEU A 377 -11.06 12.95 -10.41
C LEU A 377 -12.39 13.65 -10.66
N ASN A 378 -13.51 12.94 -10.48
CA ASN A 378 -14.85 13.50 -10.67
C ASN A 378 -15.22 14.46 -9.54
N LYS A 379 -14.84 14.10 -8.29
CA LYS A 379 -15.09 14.92 -7.11
C LYS A 379 -14.04 16.00 -6.89
N LYS A 380 -12.92 15.95 -7.66
CA LYS A 380 -11.74 16.81 -7.47
C LYS A 380 -11.24 16.83 -6.01
N ALA A 381 -11.35 15.69 -5.37
CA ALA A 381 -11.02 15.48 -3.97
C ALA A 381 -10.01 14.34 -3.84
N TYR A 382 -9.24 14.34 -2.77
CA TYR A 382 -8.34 13.23 -2.49
C TYR A 382 -8.30 12.89 -1.00
N GLN A 383 -7.88 11.66 -0.72
CA GLN A 383 -7.57 11.19 0.63
C GLN A 383 -6.13 10.69 0.68
N ALA A 384 -5.35 11.17 1.66
CA ALA A 384 -4.04 10.63 2.01
C ALA A 384 -4.18 9.82 3.30
N VAL A 385 -3.72 8.58 3.32
CA VAL A 385 -3.80 7.68 4.47
C VAL A 385 -2.42 7.28 4.96
N ASN A 386 -2.36 6.74 6.19
CA ASN A 386 -1.13 6.36 6.89
C ASN A 386 -0.21 7.53 7.21
N LEU A 387 -0.77 8.72 7.42
CA LEU A 387 -0.03 9.89 7.89
C LEU A 387 0.31 9.72 9.39
N ILE A 388 1.51 10.14 9.79
CA ILE A 388 2.01 9.97 11.17
C ILE A 388 2.65 11.25 11.73
N ASN A 389 2.63 12.35 10.99
CA ASN A 389 3.42 13.55 11.27
C ASN A 389 3.04 14.28 12.54
N GLU A 390 1.74 14.31 12.89
CA GLU A 390 1.20 15.01 14.05
C GLU A 390 0.63 14.07 15.11
N GLU A 391 0.75 12.75 14.89
CA GLU A 391 0.25 11.77 15.85
C GLU A 391 1.12 11.76 17.11
N LYS A 392 0.46 11.60 18.27
CA LYS A 392 1.12 11.66 19.58
C LYS A 392 1.87 10.38 19.92
N GLY A 393 1.46 9.29 19.33
CA GLY A 393 2.10 8.01 19.46
C GLY A 393 3.36 7.92 18.59
N PRO A 394 4.23 6.95 18.85
CA PRO A 394 5.31 6.67 17.92
C PRO A 394 4.72 6.22 16.58
N PRO A 395 5.43 6.49 15.48
CA PRO A 395 5.07 5.92 14.19
C PRO A 395 5.03 4.40 14.28
N GLU A 396 4.74 3.73 13.21
CA GLU A 396 4.60 2.30 13.17
C GLU A 396 5.72 1.57 13.91
N ARG A 397 5.36 0.76 14.92
CA ARG A 397 6.29 -0.06 15.70
C ARG A 397 6.21 -1.51 15.28
N VAL A 398 7.37 -2.13 15.18
CA VAL A 398 7.45 -3.59 15.18
C VAL A 398 7.24 -4.08 16.60
N ASN A 399 6.16 -4.79 16.84
CA ASN A 399 5.90 -5.43 18.10
C ASN A 399 6.44 -6.87 18.05
N LYS A 400 7.49 -7.14 18.84
CA LYS A 400 8.06 -8.48 18.97
C LYS A 400 7.29 -9.35 19.97
N SER A 401 6.48 -8.74 20.84
CA SER A 401 5.57 -9.48 21.71
C SER A 401 4.30 -9.75 20.93
N VAL A 402 4.11 -10.98 20.52
CA VAL A 402 2.86 -11.43 19.90
C VAL A 402 1.74 -11.16 20.90
N TRP A 403 0.69 -10.50 20.45
CA TRP A 403 -0.53 -10.34 21.24
C TRP A 403 -1.05 -11.73 21.66
N GLY A 404 -1.59 -11.86 22.89
CA GLY A 404 -2.22 -13.10 23.31
C GLY A 404 -3.36 -13.52 22.36
N GLU A 405 -3.71 -14.80 22.32
CA GLU A 405 -4.68 -15.41 21.41
C GLU A 405 -6.01 -14.64 21.31
N ASP A 406 -6.49 -14.10 22.43
CA ASP A 406 -7.77 -13.38 22.50
C ASP A 406 -7.69 -11.94 22.00
N TYR A 407 -6.51 -11.40 21.72
CA TYR A 407 -6.38 -9.99 21.32
C TYR A 407 -7.15 -9.70 20.06
N PHE A 408 -6.94 -10.48 19.01
CA PHE A 408 -7.62 -10.36 17.72
C PHE A 408 -8.93 -11.18 17.68
N SER A 409 -9.72 -11.14 18.75
CA SER A 409 -10.99 -11.83 18.83
C SER A 409 -12.18 -10.86 18.80
N PRO A 410 -13.34 -11.28 18.27
CA PRO A 410 -14.56 -10.45 18.30
C PRO A 410 -15.00 -10.07 19.72
N THR A 411 -14.72 -10.91 20.72
CA THR A 411 -15.07 -10.67 22.12
C THR A 411 -14.28 -9.52 22.74
N ASN A 412 -13.05 -9.28 22.25
CA ASN A 412 -12.18 -8.22 22.75
C ASN A 412 -12.54 -6.81 22.22
N LEU A 413 -13.21 -6.73 21.06
CA LEU A 413 -13.57 -5.44 20.42
C LEU A 413 -14.34 -4.50 21.35
N ARG A 414 -15.25 -5.05 22.18
CA ARG A 414 -16.01 -4.25 23.13
C ARG A 414 -15.14 -3.63 24.24
N LYS A 415 -14.05 -4.30 24.63
CA LYS A 415 -13.11 -3.78 25.64
C LYS A 415 -12.30 -2.64 25.05
N MET A 416 -11.87 -2.78 23.78
CA MET A 416 -11.09 -1.77 23.04
C MET A 416 -11.89 -0.49 22.79
N GLY A 417 -13.15 -0.62 22.35
CA GLY A 417 -14.00 0.54 22.04
C GLY A 417 -14.51 1.33 23.25
N LYS A 418 -14.27 0.85 24.47
CA LYS A 418 -14.62 1.57 25.70
C LYS A 418 -13.48 2.45 26.24
N ARG A 419 -12.29 2.35 25.69
CA ARG A 419 -11.10 3.14 26.05
C ARG A 419 -11.08 4.40 25.16
#